data_748238833ca7bc10a02d4e9e15a1dc98
#
_entry.id   748238833ca7bc10a02d4e9e15a1dc98
#
_cell.length_a   1.000
_cell.length_b   1.000
_cell.length_c   1.000
_cell.angle_alpha   90.00
_cell.angle_beta   90.00
_cell.angle_gamma   90.00
#
_symmetry.space_group_name_H-M   'P 1'
#
loop_
_entity.id
_entity.type
_entity.pdbx_description
1 polymer ?
#
loop_
_entity_poly.entity_id
_entity_poly.type
_entity_poly.pdbx_seq_one_letter_code
_entity_poly.pdbx_strand_id
1 'polypeptide(L)'
;MRLRKVFFLTTAALSVAVSAPALAAPAHPAKAAQGPRGRLYATAAPMNQTVEARLLPRIAVLADKLLAEKRDMTLDGVKVFEADDKFLPGKIAVGLAYLIVDTPRNDPKSAQYLAAYRQIADMTVDDPNDTWGVYYYCQAIFMLKQAGLLDQAISPETLEKLKVKLDWRRFVRPDDLTLINLPNNYYGVAFSVARLRYRLGWEDASASEALLSRTLDHYRKYSGQYGFADETDGDGRFDRYSVLLIGEISHRLIEAGMPATPEVRAWLRRSVDLMLPRLNMRGEGFEYGRSIGTYGETAFLEVLTAAAKLDVLTPEEKTMAYAFSARVAARYMDFWFDPGMGSVDMWAHGRRTDAYRGKHRILGENLSLGRQYIYTSAIWNELGFKDKVPDPGFSAWLDRLPKRTVTWFARGQYDRLVVTLRDRAKGGEARVISLPIINGGESQHMNTPYYPIPFSPGMLQGVADEAFPQLLPRITLADGAQLTPLAYAKNVKVGGRGARTTVRYDQDQLDRLGGKAPVADDRFSVRTTYVLEPGRIRRTDVFTPKPGLSKAEGAIKTVELAFASFSGKAVTRGGATRFGTGDVTGFKVRGLSCSTRALADEKAYRSPTGAMTSLTRCGGAAGARGPITVSWEINYK
;
A
#
# COMPACT_ATOMS: atom_id res chain seq x y z
N MET A 1 -21.78 10.42 -89.87
CA MET A 1 -21.32 9.11 -90.35
C MET A 1 -19.83 9.00 -90.13
N ARG A 2 -19.38 8.40 -89.05
CA ARG A 2 -18.09 7.78 -88.80
C ARG A 2 -18.07 7.38 -87.33
N LEU A 3 -18.15 6.08 -87.00
CA LEU A 3 -17.96 5.46 -85.68
C LEU A 3 -16.53 5.67 -85.23
N ARG A 4 -16.34 6.14 -83.99
CA ARG A 4 -15.08 6.02 -83.26
C ARG A 4 -15.27 4.99 -82.14
N LYS A 5 -14.54 3.88 -82.27
CA LYS A 5 -14.37 2.87 -81.22
C LYS A 5 -13.55 3.47 -80.08
N VAL A 6 -14.05 3.38 -78.84
CA VAL A 6 -13.32 3.68 -77.63
C VAL A 6 -12.82 2.36 -77.04
N PHE A 7 -11.49 2.23 -76.92
CA PHE A 7 -10.82 1.13 -76.24
C PHE A 7 -10.85 1.42 -74.75
N PHE A 8 -11.41 0.53 -73.93
CA PHE A 8 -11.20 0.54 -72.50
C PHE A 8 -9.92 -0.25 -72.18
N LEU A 9 -8.90 0.42 -71.64
CA LEU A 9 -7.76 -0.20 -70.96
C LEU A 9 -8.16 -0.45 -69.49
N THR A 10 -8.27 -1.70 -69.10
CA THR A 10 -8.37 -2.11 -67.71
C THR A 10 -6.95 -2.17 -67.10
N THR A 11 -6.61 -1.20 -66.25
CA THR A 11 -5.41 -1.23 -65.42
C THR A 11 -5.73 -2.05 -64.15
N ALA A 12 -5.16 -3.23 -64.06
CA ALA A 12 -5.16 -4.02 -62.83
C ALA A 12 -4.18 -3.38 -61.82
N ALA A 13 -4.69 -2.78 -60.77
CA ALA A 13 -3.87 -2.31 -59.65
C ALA A 13 -3.50 -3.52 -58.76
N LEU A 14 -2.24 -3.92 -58.77
CA LEU A 14 -1.66 -4.83 -57.80
C LEU A 14 -1.52 -4.09 -56.45
N SER A 15 -2.37 -4.41 -55.51
CA SER A 15 -2.24 -3.98 -54.13
C SER A 15 -1.15 -4.83 -53.44
N VAL A 16 0.06 -4.29 -53.29
CA VAL A 16 1.08 -4.87 -52.45
C VAL A 16 0.72 -4.51 -51.02
N ALA A 17 0.21 -5.47 -50.27
CA ALA A 17 0.03 -5.35 -48.84
C ALA A 17 1.43 -5.38 -48.16
N VAL A 18 1.92 -4.19 -47.81
CA VAL A 18 3.10 -4.07 -46.93
C VAL A 18 2.67 -4.42 -45.52
N SER A 19 2.94 -5.66 -45.12
CA SER A 19 2.82 -6.06 -43.72
C SER A 19 3.88 -5.30 -42.92
N ALA A 20 3.46 -4.32 -42.13
CA ALA A 20 4.34 -3.71 -41.13
C ALA A 20 4.82 -4.81 -40.16
N PRO A 21 6.12 -4.92 -39.86
CA PRO A 21 6.59 -5.86 -38.87
C PRO A 21 5.98 -5.44 -37.51
N ALA A 22 5.25 -6.38 -36.89
CA ALA A 22 4.84 -6.22 -35.51
C ALA A 22 6.10 -5.99 -34.67
N LEU A 23 6.25 -4.81 -34.10
CA LEU A 23 7.27 -4.52 -33.11
C LEU A 23 7.09 -5.53 -31.97
N ALA A 24 7.93 -6.57 -31.95
CA ALA A 24 8.02 -7.48 -30.83
C ALA A 24 8.30 -6.66 -29.58
N ALA A 25 7.37 -6.69 -28.63
CA ALA A 25 7.58 -6.09 -27.32
C ALA A 25 8.90 -6.66 -26.75
N PRO A 26 9.79 -5.82 -26.18
CA PRO A 26 11.02 -6.30 -25.63
C PRO A 26 10.74 -7.41 -24.62
N ALA A 27 11.38 -8.57 -24.79
CA ALA A 27 11.26 -9.70 -23.88
C ALA A 27 11.65 -9.24 -22.47
N HIS A 28 10.67 -9.16 -21.56
CA HIS A 28 10.93 -8.82 -20.17
C HIS A 28 11.75 -9.96 -19.54
N PRO A 29 12.81 -9.64 -18.75
CA PRO A 29 13.52 -10.67 -18.00
C PRO A 29 12.54 -11.38 -17.07
N ALA A 30 12.63 -12.69 -17.04
CA ALA A 30 11.77 -13.53 -16.20
C ALA A 30 11.79 -13.01 -14.76
N LYS A 31 10.61 -12.84 -14.14
CA LYS A 31 10.43 -12.31 -12.78
C LYS A 31 11.28 -13.01 -11.71
N ALA A 32 11.65 -14.27 -11.91
CA ALA A 32 12.49 -15.04 -11.01
C ALA A 32 13.91 -14.43 -10.78
N ALA A 33 14.37 -13.53 -11.66
CA ALA A 33 15.66 -12.85 -11.54
C ALA A 33 15.62 -11.54 -10.74
N GLN A 34 14.42 -11.03 -10.40
CA GLN A 34 14.27 -9.79 -9.65
C GLN A 34 14.13 -10.11 -8.16
N GLY A 35 15.15 -9.93 -7.35
CA GLY A 35 15.05 -10.09 -5.89
C GLY A 35 13.88 -9.32 -5.26
N PRO A 36 13.66 -9.41 -3.94
CA PRO A 36 12.48 -8.88 -3.25
C PRO A 36 12.32 -7.35 -3.34
N ARG A 37 13.32 -6.64 -3.80
CA ARG A 37 13.25 -5.19 -4.06
C ARG A 37 12.85 -4.82 -5.48
N GLY A 38 12.90 -5.76 -6.43
CA GLY A 38 12.76 -5.47 -7.85
C GLY A 38 13.98 -4.70 -8.40
N ARG A 39 13.82 -4.05 -9.57
CA ARG A 39 14.92 -3.32 -10.22
C ARG A 39 15.04 -1.87 -9.72
N LEU A 40 16.21 -1.30 -9.93
CA LEU A 40 16.48 0.13 -9.75
C LEU A 40 16.18 0.86 -11.07
N TYR A 41 15.49 1.99 -10.99
CA TYR A 41 15.16 2.83 -12.14
C TYR A 41 16.05 4.08 -12.17
N ALA A 42 17.23 3.97 -12.76
CA ALA A 42 18.07 5.16 -13.03
C ALA A 42 17.29 6.17 -13.87
N THR A 43 16.58 5.67 -14.89
CA THR A 43 15.62 6.41 -15.71
C THR A 43 14.28 5.68 -15.70
N ALA A 44 13.18 6.40 -15.89
CA ALA A 44 11.85 5.86 -16.11
C ALA A 44 11.22 6.56 -17.33
N ALA A 45 10.35 5.85 -18.03
CA ALA A 45 9.54 6.48 -19.07
C ALA A 45 8.56 7.50 -18.44
N PRO A 46 8.05 8.48 -19.18
CA PRO A 46 6.94 9.31 -18.75
C PRO A 46 5.79 8.45 -18.24
N MET A 47 5.12 8.91 -17.15
CA MET A 47 4.10 8.11 -16.48
C MET A 47 2.94 7.77 -17.43
N ASN A 48 2.47 8.75 -18.22
CA ASN A 48 1.41 8.54 -19.20
C ASN A 48 1.79 7.47 -20.24
N GLN A 49 3.02 7.45 -20.73
CA GLN A 49 3.47 6.42 -21.69
C GLN A 49 3.47 5.02 -21.07
N THR A 50 3.84 4.89 -19.79
CA THR A 50 3.73 3.61 -19.08
C THR A 50 2.26 3.18 -18.96
N VAL A 51 1.35 4.11 -18.62
CA VAL A 51 -0.07 3.84 -18.51
C VAL A 51 -0.69 3.52 -19.87
N GLU A 52 -0.49 4.36 -20.87
CA GLU A 52 -1.11 4.24 -22.20
C GLU A 52 -0.58 3.03 -22.98
N ALA A 53 0.74 2.82 -22.98
CA ALA A 53 1.35 1.76 -23.78
C ALA A 53 1.41 0.39 -23.10
N ARG A 54 1.32 0.33 -21.76
CA ARG A 54 1.52 -0.93 -21.03
C ARG A 54 0.34 -1.34 -20.17
N LEU A 55 -0.29 -0.41 -19.43
CA LEU A 55 -1.38 -0.72 -18.51
C LEU A 55 -2.74 -0.82 -19.22
N LEU A 56 -3.14 0.21 -19.97
CA LEU A 56 -4.44 0.22 -20.66
C LEU A 56 -4.65 -0.99 -21.60
N PRO A 57 -3.66 -1.43 -22.40
CA PRO A 57 -3.82 -2.66 -23.18
C PRO A 57 -4.10 -3.90 -22.33
N ARG A 58 -3.63 -3.95 -21.08
CA ARG A 58 -3.92 -5.07 -20.17
C ARG A 58 -5.33 -4.99 -19.60
N ILE A 59 -5.80 -3.79 -19.29
CA ILE A 59 -7.21 -3.59 -18.91
C ILE A 59 -8.13 -4.01 -20.07
N ALA A 60 -7.77 -3.65 -21.31
CA ALA A 60 -8.52 -4.07 -22.50
C ALA A 60 -8.60 -5.61 -22.65
N VAL A 61 -7.48 -6.32 -22.49
CA VAL A 61 -7.47 -7.80 -22.53
C VAL A 61 -8.36 -8.41 -21.43
N LEU A 62 -8.35 -7.85 -20.22
CA LEU A 62 -9.24 -8.30 -19.14
C LEU A 62 -10.71 -8.00 -19.47
N ALA A 63 -11.00 -6.86 -20.09
CA ALA A 63 -12.33 -6.51 -20.55
C ALA A 63 -12.82 -7.46 -21.65
N ASP A 64 -12.00 -7.74 -22.67
CA ASP A 64 -12.33 -8.67 -23.76
C ASP A 64 -12.61 -10.08 -23.21
N LYS A 65 -11.79 -10.56 -22.25
CA LYS A 65 -12.00 -11.84 -21.57
C LYS A 65 -13.32 -11.85 -20.78
N LEU A 66 -13.58 -10.79 -20.01
CA LEU A 66 -14.83 -10.64 -19.25
C LEU A 66 -16.06 -10.71 -20.15
N LEU A 67 -15.98 -10.11 -21.34
CA LEU A 67 -17.06 -10.12 -22.33
C LEU A 67 -17.29 -11.49 -22.94
N ALA A 68 -16.22 -12.20 -23.23
CA ALA A 68 -16.30 -13.53 -23.82
C ALA A 68 -16.84 -14.55 -22.81
N GLU A 69 -16.33 -14.54 -21.58
CA GLU A 69 -16.62 -15.56 -20.57
C GLU A 69 -17.76 -15.17 -19.61
N LYS A 70 -18.09 -13.88 -19.49
CA LYS A 70 -19.17 -13.38 -18.61
C LYS A 70 -19.07 -13.95 -17.19
N ARG A 71 -20.14 -14.58 -16.70
CA ARG A 71 -20.17 -15.15 -15.34
C ARG A 71 -19.24 -16.35 -15.14
N ASP A 72 -18.84 -17.02 -16.22
CA ASP A 72 -17.92 -18.15 -16.17
C ASP A 72 -16.45 -17.72 -16.16
N MET A 73 -16.18 -16.41 -16.16
CA MET A 73 -14.82 -15.87 -16.21
C MET A 73 -13.94 -16.44 -15.10
N THR A 74 -12.84 -17.05 -15.56
CA THR A 74 -11.80 -17.58 -14.68
C THR A 74 -10.49 -16.84 -14.92
N LEU A 75 -9.86 -16.33 -13.85
CA LEU A 75 -8.57 -15.66 -13.91
C LEU A 75 -7.61 -16.31 -12.90
N ASP A 76 -6.51 -16.88 -13.39
CA ASP A 76 -5.52 -17.62 -12.60
C ASP A 76 -6.16 -18.65 -11.64
N GLY A 77 -7.09 -19.45 -12.17
CA GLY A 77 -7.81 -20.49 -11.44
C GLY A 77 -8.91 -20.00 -10.49
N VAL A 78 -9.20 -18.70 -10.46
CA VAL A 78 -10.29 -18.12 -9.66
C VAL A 78 -11.49 -17.85 -10.55
N LYS A 79 -12.63 -18.44 -10.23
CA LYS A 79 -13.94 -18.07 -10.82
C LYS A 79 -14.38 -16.75 -10.20
N VAL A 80 -14.22 -15.66 -10.95
CA VAL A 80 -14.25 -14.30 -10.38
C VAL A 80 -15.61 -13.87 -9.81
N PHE A 81 -16.72 -14.39 -10.36
CA PHE A 81 -18.07 -14.08 -9.88
C PHE A 81 -18.54 -14.97 -8.72
N GLU A 82 -17.86 -16.11 -8.48
CA GLU A 82 -18.13 -17.00 -7.35
C GLU A 82 -17.18 -16.75 -6.16
N ALA A 83 -16.23 -15.84 -6.30
CA ALA A 83 -15.11 -15.69 -5.38
C ALA A 83 -15.32 -14.65 -4.26
N ASP A 84 -16.53 -14.13 -4.09
CA ASP A 84 -16.92 -13.21 -3.00
C ASP A 84 -16.12 -11.90 -2.90
N ASP A 85 -15.75 -11.28 -4.05
CA ASP A 85 -15.30 -9.89 -4.06
C ASP A 85 -16.50 -8.95 -3.94
N LYS A 86 -16.84 -8.57 -2.74
CA LYS A 86 -17.97 -7.70 -2.41
C LYS A 86 -17.96 -6.29 -3.03
N PHE A 87 -16.94 -5.96 -3.79
CA PHE A 87 -16.80 -4.69 -4.53
C PHE A 87 -16.73 -4.89 -6.03
N LEU A 88 -16.86 -6.14 -6.50
CA LEU A 88 -16.59 -6.50 -7.88
C LEU A 88 -17.39 -5.70 -8.92
N PRO A 89 -18.73 -5.51 -8.79
CA PRO A 89 -19.49 -4.75 -9.77
C PRO A 89 -18.99 -3.32 -9.95
N GLY A 90 -18.71 -2.62 -8.86
CA GLY A 90 -18.15 -1.27 -8.91
C GLY A 90 -16.75 -1.19 -9.49
N LYS A 91 -15.89 -2.16 -9.15
CA LYS A 91 -14.53 -2.24 -9.71
C LYS A 91 -14.55 -2.50 -11.22
N ILE A 92 -15.42 -3.37 -11.69
CA ILE A 92 -15.64 -3.62 -13.13
C ILE A 92 -16.14 -2.34 -13.80
N ALA A 93 -17.17 -1.71 -13.24
CA ALA A 93 -17.75 -0.51 -13.80
C ALA A 93 -16.71 0.59 -13.98
N VAL A 94 -15.92 0.89 -12.96
CA VAL A 94 -14.92 1.97 -13.04
C VAL A 94 -13.76 1.63 -13.97
N GLY A 95 -13.29 0.38 -13.98
CA GLY A 95 -12.23 -0.06 -14.87
C GLY A 95 -12.60 0.06 -16.35
N LEU A 96 -13.82 -0.38 -16.71
CA LEU A 96 -14.36 -0.26 -18.06
C LEU A 96 -14.66 1.20 -18.43
N ALA A 97 -15.18 2.01 -17.50
CA ALA A 97 -15.44 3.43 -17.77
C ALA A 97 -14.15 4.18 -18.14
N TYR A 98 -13.02 3.93 -17.46
CA TYR A 98 -11.73 4.49 -17.84
C TYR A 98 -11.30 4.05 -19.23
N LEU A 99 -11.44 2.76 -19.55
CA LEU A 99 -11.11 2.25 -20.88
C LEU A 99 -11.96 2.92 -21.97
N ILE A 100 -13.27 3.08 -21.73
CA ILE A 100 -14.21 3.70 -22.69
C ILE A 100 -13.87 5.17 -22.90
N VAL A 101 -13.64 5.92 -21.82
CA VAL A 101 -13.38 7.37 -21.90
C VAL A 101 -12.02 7.66 -22.54
N ASP A 102 -11.05 6.79 -22.36
CA ASP A 102 -9.71 6.91 -22.95
C ASP A 102 -9.67 6.45 -24.43
N THR A 103 -10.62 5.62 -24.86
CA THR A 103 -10.70 5.15 -26.26
C THR A 103 -11.24 6.25 -27.18
N PRO A 104 -10.54 6.63 -28.26
CA PRO A 104 -11.02 7.62 -29.20
C PRO A 104 -12.40 7.26 -29.81
N ARG A 105 -13.27 8.27 -29.97
CA ARG A 105 -14.64 8.06 -30.46
C ARG A 105 -14.73 7.41 -31.84
N ASN A 106 -13.74 7.65 -32.69
CA ASN A 106 -13.62 7.09 -34.02
C ASN A 106 -12.94 5.71 -34.05
N ASP A 107 -12.49 5.20 -32.91
CA ASP A 107 -11.98 3.83 -32.83
C ASP A 107 -13.15 2.83 -32.86
N PRO A 108 -13.12 1.82 -33.74
CA PRO A 108 -14.16 0.77 -33.81
C PRO A 108 -14.42 0.08 -32.45
N LYS A 109 -13.42 0.03 -31.58
CA LYS A 109 -13.55 -0.54 -30.23
C LYS A 109 -14.42 0.30 -29.31
N SER A 110 -14.57 1.61 -29.56
CA SER A 110 -15.41 2.46 -28.73
C SER A 110 -16.85 1.97 -28.65
N ALA A 111 -17.46 1.64 -29.78
CA ALA A 111 -18.82 1.09 -29.84
C ALA A 111 -18.90 -0.31 -29.18
N GLN A 112 -17.87 -1.13 -29.39
CA GLN A 112 -17.78 -2.46 -28.77
C GLN A 112 -17.73 -2.36 -27.25
N TYR A 113 -16.89 -1.50 -26.68
CA TYR A 113 -16.77 -1.32 -25.24
C TYR A 113 -18.03 -0.71 -24.60
N LEU A 114 -18.74 0.18 -25.30
CA LEU A 114 -20.03 0.69 -24.83
C LEU A 114 -21.10 -0.39 -24.77
N ALA A 115 -21.23 -1.18 -25.83
CA ALA A 115 -22.16 -2.30 -25.84
C ALA A 115 -21.83 -3.34 -24.75
N ALA A 116 -20.56 -3.56 -24.56
CA ALA A 116 -20.00 -4.41 -23.52
C ALA A 116 -20.34 -3.91 -22.12
N TYR A 117 -20.13 -2.64 -21.86
CA TYR A 117 -20.45 -2.03 -20.59
C TYR A 117 -21.94 -2.24 -20.24
N ARG A 118 -22.83 -2.01 -21.22
CA ARG A 118 -24.27 -2.23 -21.06
C ARG A 118 -24.58 -3.66 -20.65
N GLN A 119 -24.04 -4.66 -21.36
CA GLN A 119 -24.27 -6.07 -21.04
C GLN A 119 -23.79 -6.44 -19.63
N ILE A 120 -22.63 -5.93 -19.23
CA ILE A 120 -22.05 -6.19 -17.91
C ILE A 120 -22.84 -5.47 -16.82
N ALA A 121 -23.26 -4.22 -17.05
CA ALA A 121 -24.10 -3.48 -16.11
C ALA A 121 -25.43 -4.23 -15.87
N ASP A 122 -26.11 -4.67 -16.92
CA ASP A 122 -27.33 -5.45 -16.82
C ASP A 122 -27.10 -6.78 -16.10
N MET A 123 -25.97 -7.45 -16.36
CA MET A 123 -25.61 -8.72 -15.75
C MET A 123 -25.31 -8.59 -14.25
N THR A 124 -24.69 -7.48 -13.82
CA THR A 124 -24.15 -7.32 -12.45
C THR A 124 -24.96 -6.40 -11.56
N VAL A 125 -26.03 -5.76 -12.07
CA VAL A 125 -26.82 -4.77 -11.30
C VAL A 125 -27.41 -5.35 -10.02
N ASP A 126 -27.70 -6.64 -9.99
CA ASP A 126 -28.29 -7.31 -8.82
C ASP A 126 -27.25 -8.01 -7.93
N ASP A 127 -25.99 -8.01 -8.30
CA ASP A 127 -24.90 -8.59 -7.49
C ASP A 127 -24.62 -7.75 -6.24
N PRO A 128 -24.11 -8.36 -5.16
CA PRO A 128 -23.64 -7.65 -3.98
C PRO A 128 -22.56 -6.61 -4.35
N ASN A 129 -22.75 -5.38 -3.88
CA ASN A 129 -21.81 -4.27 -4.13
C ASN A 129 -21.77 -3.36 -2.90
N ASP A 130 -20.71 -3.51 -2.09
CA ASP A 130 -20.57 -2.76 -0.84
C ASP A 130 -19.81 -1.44 -1.05
N THR A 131 -19.95 -0.54 -0.12
CA THR A 131 -19.20 0.69 0.17
C THR A 131 -18.25 1.21 -0.92
N TRP A 132 -17.02 0.71 -1.03
CA TRP A 132 -16.06 1.08 -2.08
C TRP A 132 -16.56 0.74 -3.48
N GLY A 133 -17.26 -0.37 -3.63
CA GLY A 133 -17.91 -0.73 -4.89
C GLY A 133 -19.02 0.24 -5.28
N VAL A 134 -19.81 0.70 -4.31
CA VAL A 134 -20.82 1.76 -4.51
C VAL A 134 -20.15 3.03 -5.03
N TYR A 135 -19.07 3.47 -4.37
CA TYR A 135 -18.32 4.64 -4.81
C TYR A 135 -17.75 4.48 -6.22
N TYR A 136 -17.08 3.36 -6.50
CA TYR A 136 -16.50 3.12 -7.84
C TYR A 136 -17.56 3.12 -8.93
N TYR A 137 -18.73 2.57 -8.65
CA TYR A 137 -19.83 2.58 -9.62
C TYR A 137 -20.39 3.99 -9.85
N CYS A 138 -20.61 4.77 -8.78
CA CYS A 138 -21.01 6.18 -8.90
C CYS A 138 -19.98 6.99 -9.72
N GLN A 139 -18.69 6.77 -9.48
CA GLN A 139 -17.62 7.40 -10.25
C GLN A 139 -17.69 7.04 -11.73
N ALA A 140 -17.88 5.76 -12.05
CA ALA A 140 -18.02 5.29 -13.43
C ALA A 140 -19.19 5.96 -14.16
N ILE A 141 -20.37 6.00 -13.53
CA ILE A 141 -21.57 6.65 -14.08
C ILE A 141 -21.32 8.16 -14.30
N PHE A 142 -20.67 8.81 -13.34
CA PHE A 142 -20.35 10.23 -13.45
C PHE A 142 -19.38 10.52 -14.60
N MET A 143 -18.33 9.72 -14.75
CA MET A 143 -17.39 9.83 -15.87
C MET A 143 -18.09 9.65 -17.23
N LEU A 144 -18.92 8.62 -17.37
CA LEU A 144 -19.69 8.37 -18.58
C LEU A 144 -20.68 9.51 -18.89
N LYS A 145 -21.32 10.08 -17.87
CA LYS A 145 -22.19 11.27 -18.01
C LYS A 145 -21.41 12.48 -18.49
N GLN A 146 -20.25 12.78 -17.88
CA GLN A 146 -19.39 13.88 -18.30
C GLN A 146 -18.90 13.72 -19.74
N ALA A 147 -18.62 12.49 -20.14
CA ALA A 147 -18.23 12.16 -21.50
C ALA A 147 -19.41 12.14 -22.51
N GLY A 148 -20.67 12.30 -22.07
CA GLY A 148 -21.84 12.22 -22.93
C GLY A 148 -22.13 10.80 -23.47
N LEU A 149 -21.74 9.77 -22.69
CA LEU A 149 -21.82 8.36 -23.10
C LEU A 149 -22.77 7.52 -22.23
N LEU A 150 -23.36 8.12 -21.20
CA LEU A 150 -24.13 7.39 -20.18
C LEU A 150 -25.28 6.60 -20.79
N ASP A 151 -26.08 7.22 -21.65
CA ASP A 151 -27.27 6.58 -22.26
C ASP A 151 -26.92 5.45 -23.23
N GLN A 152 -25.70 5.45 -23.78
CA GLN A 152 -25.19 4.39 -24.63
C GLN A 152 -24.62 3.22 -23.78
N ALA A 153 -24.01 3.55 -22.63
CA ALA A 153 -23.34 2.59 -21.76
C ALA A 153 -24.30 1.86 -20.80
N ILE A 154 -25.41 2.47 -20.37
CA ILE A 154 -26.34 1.89 -19.38
C ILE A 154 -27.77 2.05 -19.88
N SER A 155 -28.56 0.98 -19.77
CA SER A 155 -29.99 1.06 -20.10
C SER A 155 -30.76 1.90 -19.06
N PRO A 156 -31.85 2.59 -19.43
CA PRO A 156 -32.65 3.36 -18.49
C PRO A 156 -33.15 2.52 -17.31
N GLU A 157 -33.55 1.28 -17.56
CA GLU A 157 -34.00 0.35 -16.51
C GLU A 157 -32.88 0.04 -15.51
N THR A 158 -31.71 -0.33 -16.00
CA THR A 158 -30.54 -0.62 -15.15
C THR A 158 -30.08 0.63 -14.40
N LEU A 159 -30.14 1.81 -15.03
CA LEU A 159 -29.78 3.07 -14.38
C LEU A 159 -30.69 3.39 -13.18
N GLU A 160 -32.01 3.17 -13.31
CA GLU A 160 -32.94 3.37 -12.19
C GLU A 160 -32.70 2.37 -11.05
N LYS A 161 -32.41 1.10 -11.36
CA LYS A 161 -31.99 0.12 -10.33
C LYS A 161 -30.72 0.57 -9.63
N LEU A 162 -29.70 1.03 -10.36
CA LEU A 162 -28.44 1.51 -9.82
C LEU A 162 -28.64 2.74 -8.95
N LYS A 163 -29.49 3.67 -9.34
CA LYS A 163 -29.82 4.89 -8.55
C LYS A 163 -30.34 4.53 -7.15
N VAL A 164 -31.11 3.46 -7.01
CA VAL A 164 -31.60 2.96 -5.72
C VAL A 164 -30.48 2.23 -4.96
N LYS A 165 -29.69 1.39 -5.64
CA LYS A 165 -28.67 0.55 -4.99
C LYS A 165 -27.39 1.30 -4.60
N LEU A 166 -27.02 2.34 -5.34
CA LEU A 166 -25.81 3.13 -5.12
C LEU A 166 -26.08 4.27 -4.12
N ASP A 167 -26.40 3.92 -2.88
CA ASP A 167 -26.79 4.87 -1.84
C ASP A 167 -25.84 4.78 -0.62
N TRP A 168 -25.36 5.93 -0.16
CA TRP A 168 -24.51 6.07 1.02
C TRP A 168 -25.24 5.69 2.33
N ARG A 169 -26.57 5.77 2.37
CA ARG A 169 -27.41 5.39 3.53
C ARG A 169 -27.31 3.91 3.89
N ARG A 170 -26.76 3.09 2.99
CA ARG A 170 -26.53 1.68 3.26
C ARG A 170 -25.40 1.42 4.26
N PHE A 171 -24.53 2.40 4.49
CA PHE A 171 -23.37 2.26 5.38
C PHE A 171 -23.13 3.46 6.30
N VAL A 172 -24.06 4.43 6.30
CA VAL A 172 -24.10 5.58 7.21
C VAL A 172 -25.49 5.72 7.78
N ARG A 173 -25.60 5.97 9.08
CA ARG A 173 -26.88 6.32 9.71
C ARG A 173 -27.27 7.74 9.28
N PRO A 174 -28.46 7.94 8.71
CA PRO A 174 -28.89 9.28 8.25
C PRO A 174 -29.03 10.30 9.36
N ASP A 175 -29.44 9.85 10.56
CA ASP A 175 -29.81 10.74 11.68
C ASP A 175 -28.61 11.48 12.28
N ASP A 176 -27.46 10.80 12.42
CA ASP A 176 -26.27 11.36 13.06
C ASP A 176 -25.01 11.31 12.17
N LEU A 177 -25.16 10.81 10.94
CA LEU A 177 -24.09 10.63 9.94
C LEU A 177 -22.92 9.80 10.46
N THR A 178 -23.18 8.83 11.35
CA THR A 178 -22.17 7.90 11.82
C THR A 178 -22.06 6.66 10.93
N LEU A 179 -20.85 6.12 10.80
CA LEU A 179 -20.60 4.88 10.07
C LEU A 179 -21.20 3.67 10.79
N ILE A 180 -21.73 2.72 10.02
CA ILE A 180 -22.29 1.47 10.52
C ILE A 180 -21.21 0.40 10.54
N ASN A 181 -20.54 0.20 11.69
CA ASN A 181 -19.51 -0.83 11.91
C ASN A 181 -18.35 -0.79 10.88
N LEU A 182 -17.91 0.40 10.48
CA LEU A 182 -16.85 0.62 9.49
C LEU A 182 -15.74 1.51 10.07
N PRO A 183 -14.49 1.30 9.67
CA PRO A 183 -13.38 2.17 10.07
C PRO A 183 -13.48 3.56 9.43
N ASN A 184 -12.76 4.51 10.02
CA ASN A 184 -12.86 5.95 9.75
C ASN A 184 -12.64 6.37 8.28
N ASN A 185 -11.83 5.64 7.52
CA ASN A 185 -11.60 5.94 6.11
C ASN A 185 -12.87 5.85 5.25
N TYR A 186 -13.92 5.22 5.74
CA TYR A 186 -15.22 5.15 5.03
C TYR A 186 -16.03 6.45 5.11
N TYR A 187 -15.68 7.41 5.96
CA TYR A 187 -16.29 8.75 5.90
C TYR A 187 -16.02 9.45 4.56
N GLY A 188 -14.79 9.35 4.06
CA GLY A 188 -14.46 9.86 2.73
C GLY A 188 -15.25 9.16 1.61
N VAL A 189 -15.50 7.86 1.73
CA VAL A 189 -16.33 7.10 0.79
C VAL A 189 -17.78 7.58 0.83
N ALA A 190 -18.36 7.75 2.03
CA ALA A 190 -19.73 8.22 2.21
C ALA A 190 -19.94 9.61 1.59
N PHE A 191 -19.06 10.55 1.91
CA PHE A 191 -19.04 11.87 1.30
C PHE A 191 -18.98 11.80 -0.23
N SER A 192 -18.08 10.96 -0.77
CA SER A 192 -17.91 10.83 -2.23
C SER A 192 -19.17 10.31 -2.91
N VAL A 193 -19.80 9.28 -2.35
CA VAL A 193 -21.05 8.73 -2.90
C VAL A 193 -22.14 9.79 -2.90
N ALA A 194 -22.37 10.48 -1.78
CA ALA A 194 -23.39 11.54 -1.70
C ALA A 194 -23.10 12.68 -2.69
N ARG A 195 -21.82 13.09 -2.81
CA ARG A 195 -21.45 14.16 -3.73
C ARG A 195 -21.60 13.78 -5.20
N LEU A 196 -21.24 12.54 -5.57
CA LEU A 196 -21.46 12.03 -6.93
C LEU A 196 -22.94 11.90 -7.25
N ARG A 197 -23.78 11.45 -6.30
CA ARG A 197 -25.24 11.42 -6.46
C ARG A 197 -25.82 12.81 -6.71
N TYR A 198 -25.37 13.83 -5.97
CA TYR A 198 -25.71 15.23 -6.25
C TYR A 198 -25.28 15.64 -7.67
N ARG A 199 -24.04 15.38 -8.07
CA ARG A 199 -23.51 15.71 -9.42
C ARG A 199 -24.25 14.96 -10.54
N LEU A 200 -24.79 13.80 -10.25
CA LEU A 200 -25.64 13.02 -11.16
C LEU A 200 -27.08 13.56 -11.22
N GLY A 201 -27.48 14.43 -10.28
CA GLY A 201 -28.84 14.95 -10.17
C GLY A 201 -29.83 13.99 -9.48
N TRP A 202 -29.30 13.05 -8.70
CA TRP A 202 -30.11 12.05 -7.99
C TRP A 202 -30.59 12.53 -6.60
N GLU A 203 -29.92 13.51 -6.03
CA GLU A 203 -30.27 14.16 -4.77
C GLU A 203 -29.70 15.60 -4.75
N ASP A 204 -30.09 16.40 -3.77
CA ASP A 204 -29.56 17.75 -3.56
C ASP A 204 -28.17 17.72 -2.88
N ALA A 205 -27.56 18.89 -2.67
CA ALA A 205 -26.22 19.00 -2.12
C ALA A 205 -26.14 18.74 -0.60
N SER A 206 -27.25 18.82 0.13
CA SER A 206 -27.30 18.90 1.60
C SER A 206 -26.62 17.71 2.28
N ALA A 207 -26.90 16.47 1.81
CA ALA A 207 -26.30 15.27 2.35
C ALA A 207 -24.77 15.25 2.15
N SER A 208 -24.30 15.66 0.97
CA SER A 208 -22.86 15.68 0.68
C SER A 208 -22.12 16.74 1.49
N GLU A 209 -22.72 17.89 1.73
CA GLU A 209 -22.13 18.95 2.55
C GLU A 209 -22.07 18.54 4.02
N ALA A 210 -23.14 17.96 4.54
CA ALA A 210 -23.18 17.44 5.91
C ALA A 210 -22.16 16.31 6.12
N LEU A 211 -22.05 15.37 5.18
CA LEU A 211 -21.04 14.29 5.24
C LEU A 211 -19.61 14.80 5.11
N LEU A 212 -19.35 15.85 4.31
CA LEU A 212 -18.04 16.49 4.26
C LEU A 212 -17.69 17.10 5.62
N SER A 213 -18.62 17.88 6.20
CA SER A 213 -18.43 18.46 7.54
C SER A 213 -18.12 17.35 8.56
N ARG A 214 -18.94 16.30 8.58
CA ARG A 214 -18.73 15.14 9.46
C ARG A 214 -17.38 14.46 9.26
N THR A 215 -16.93 14.31 8.00
CA THR A 215 -15.63 13.74 7.66
C THR A 215 -14.49 14.58 8.22
N LEU A 216 -14.56 15.90 8.05
CA LEU A 216 -13.53 16.83 8.54
C LEU A 216 -13.54 16.92 10.07
N ASP A 217 -14.70 16.90 10.72
CA ASP A 217 -14.82 16.88 12.18
C ASP A 217 -14.24 15.60 12.78
N HIS A 218 -14.51 14.46 12.15
CA HIS A 218 -13.92 13.19 12.55
C HIS A 218 -12.38 13.21 12.38
N TYR A 219 -11.91 13.68 11.23
CA TYR A 219 -10.47 13.83 11.00
C TYR A 219 -9.83 14.73 12.07
N ARG A 220 -10.43 15.90 12.35
CA ARG A 220 -9.96 16.87 13.34
C ARG A 220 -9.90 16.26 14.74
N LYS A 221 -10.94 15.52 15.13
CA LYS A 221 -11.03 14.86 16.44
C LYS A 221 -9.89 13.87 16.67
N TYR A 222 -9.55 13.06 15.67
CA TYR A 222 -8.60 11.96 15.80
C TYR A 222 -7.20 12.24 15.24
N SER A 223 -6.97 13.41 14.66
CA SER A 223 -5.63 13.80 14.17
C SER A 223 -4.81 14.61 15.18
N GLY A 224 -5.45 15.19 16.18
CA GLY A 224 -4.81 16.02 17.18
C GLY A 224 -3.96 17.16 16.57
N GLN A 225 -3.01 17.65 17.34
CA GLN A 225 -2.10 18.73 16.90
C GLN A 225 -1.12 18.31 15.78
N TYR A 226 -0.91 17.02 15.60
CA TYR A 226 0.05 16.51 14.61
C TYR A 226 -0.57 16.29 13.22
N GLY A 227 -1.90 16.25 13.12
CA GLY A 227 -2.63 16.24 11.85
C GLY A 227 -2.56 14.93 11.07
N PHE A 228 -2.41 13.79 11.75
CA PHE A 228 -2.54 12.44 11.19
C PHE A 228 -3.68 11.74 11.90
N ALA A 229 -4.70 11.31 11.16
CA ALA A 229 -5.83 10.64 11.75
C ALA A 229 -5.45 9.25 12.28
N ASP A 230 -5.78 8.97 13.53
CA ASP A 230 -5.61 7.65 14.13
C ASP A 230 -6.55 6.65 13.44
N GLU A 231 -6.01 5.57 12.91
CA GLU A 231 -6.76 4.51 12.22
C GLU A 231 -7.75 3.78 13.14
N THR A 232 -7.55 3.84 14.44
CA THR A 232 -8.31 3.13 15.47
C THR A 232 -9.09 4.04 16.41
N ASP A 233 -9.31 5.30 16.01
CA ASP A 233 -10.15 6.25 16.74
C ASP A 233 -9.73 6.49 18.21
N GLY A 234 -8.43 6.46 18.48
CA GLY A 234 -7.85 6.78 19.79
C GLY A 234 -6.91 5.71 20.36
N ASP A 235 -6.87 4.50 19.81
CA ASP A 235 -5.96 3.45 20.29
C ASP A 235 -4.49 3.68 19.90
N GLY A 236 -4.22 4.60 18.99
CA GLY A 236 -2.86 5.03 18.64
C GLY A 236 -2.21 4.25 17.50
N ARG A 237 -2.99 3.68 16.58
CA ARG A 237 -2.47 3.02 15.39
C ARG A 237 -2.31 4.03 14.25
N PHE A 238 -1.07 4.34 13.93
CA PHE A 238 -0.71 5.27 12.86
C PHE A 238 0.09 4.54 11.79
N ASP A 239 -0.55 4.23 10.68
CA ASP A 239 0.05 3.52 9.56
C ASP A 239 -0.14 4.27 8.23
N ARG A 240 -0.03 3.52 7.13
CA ARG A 240 -0.28 4.03 5.79
C ARG A 240 -1.62 4.75 5.65
N TYR A 241 -2.69 4.27 6.29
CA TYR A 241 -4.01 4.91 6.20
C TYR A 241 -4.07 6.25 6.91
N SER A 242 -3.38 6.41 8.04
CA SER A 242 -3.27 7.71 8.72
C SER A 242 -2.61 8.78 7.86
N VAL A 243 -1.71 8.37 6.96
CA VAL A 243 -1.03 9.26 6.02
C VAL A 243 -1.85 9.46 4.75
N LEU A 244 -2.52 8.40 4.26
CA LEU A 244 -3.27 8.39 3.01
C LEU A 244 -4.62 9.10 3.13
N LEU A 245 -5.31 9.03 4.27
CA LEU A 245 -6.70 9.46 4.42
C LEU A 245 -6.93 10.89 3.94
N ILE A 246 -6.04 11.81 4.26
CA ILE A 246 -6.15 13.19 3.78
C ILE A 246 -5.92 13.30 2.26
N GLY A 247 -5.09 12.44 1.70
CA GLY A 247 -4.93 12.31 0.25
C GLY A 247 -6.22 11.84 -0.42
N GLU A 248 -6.88 10.81 0.13
CA GLU A 248 -8.16 10.33 -0.36
C GLU A 248 -9.23 11.43 -0.29
N ILE A 249 -9.38 12.12 0.84
CA ILE A 249 -10.31 13.26 0.99
C ILE A 249 -10.00 14.34 -0.06
N SER A 250 -8.73 14.69 -0.23
CA SER A 250 -8.29 15.69 -1.20
C SER A 250 -8.65 15.31 -2.64
N HIS A 251 -8.48 14.05 -3.01
CA HIS A 251 -8.92 13.57 -4.33
C HIS A 251 -10.43 13.65 -4.52
N ARG A 252 -11.23 13.40 -3.45
CA ARG A 252 -12.69 13.56 -3.53
C ARG A 252 -13.09 15.01 -3.76
N LEU A 253 -12.37 15.96 -3.16
CA LEU A 253 -12.55 17.38 -3.41
C LEU A 253 -12.17 17.74 -4.86
N ILE A 254 -11.04 17.27 -5.36
CA ILE A 254 -10.59 17.48 -6.75
C ILE A 254 -11.63 16.92 -7.74
N GLU A 255 -12.04 15.67 -7.59
CA GLU A 255 -13.04 14.99 -8.42
C GLU A 255 -14.40 15.70 -8.42
N ALA A 256 -14.79 16.22 -7.26
CA ALA A 256 -16.04 16.96 -7.11
C ALA A 256 -15.96 18.42 -7.59
N GLY A 257 -14.79 18.92 -7.95
CA GLY A 257 -14.56 20.33 -8.29
C GLY A 257 -14.74 21.25 -7.07
N MET A 258 -14.47 20.75 -5.85
CA MET A 258 -14.61 21.50 -4.60
C MET A 258 -13.24 22.05 -4.15
N PRO A 259 -13.17 23.27 -3.60
CA PRO A 259 -11.92 23.81 -3.08
C PRO A 259 -11.51 23.10 -1.77
N ALA A 260 -10.21 22.84 -1.64
CA ALA A 260 -9.63 22.40 -0.37
C ALA A 260 -9.45 23.61 0.56
N THR A 261 -9.86 23.45 1.82
CA THR A 261 -9.67 24.49 2.84
C THR A 261 -8.17 24.62 3.20
N PRO A 262 -7.73 25.76 3.81
CA PRO A 262 -6.38 25.89 4.32
C PRO A 262 -5.99 24.77 5.30
N GLU A 263 -6.93 24.31 6.13
CA GLU A 263 -6.73 23.22 7.08
C GLU A 263 -6.47 21.89 6.38
N VAL A 264 -7.26 21.53 5.36
CA VAL A 264 -7.04 20.33 4.52
C VAL A 264 -5.68 20.39 3.84
N ARG A 265 -5.29 21.54 3.30
CA ARG A 265 -3.95 21.73 2.69
C ARG A 265 -2.83 21.57 3.72
N ALA A 266 -3.01 22.06 4.93
CA ALA A 266 -2.04 21.92 6.02
C ALA A 266 -1.87 20.45 6.44
N TRP A 267 -2.96 19.70 6.56
CA TRP A 267 -2.91 18.26 6.86
C TRP A 267 -2.24 17.48 5.71
N LEU A 268 -2.61 17.80 4.46
CA LEU A 268 -2.01 17.18 3.28
C LEU A 268 -0.49 17.45 3.23
N ARG A 269 -0.05 18.68 3.57
CA ARG A 269 1.37 19.02 3.65
C ARG A 269 2.10 18.14 4.66
N ARG A 270 1.53 17.84 5.81
CA ARG A 270 2.14 16.95 6.81
C ARG A 270 2.33 15.53 6.28
N SER A 271 1.33 15.01 5.55
CA SER A 271 1.48 13.71 4.88
C SER A 271 2.57 13.73 3.81
N VAL A 272 2.70 14.81 3.05
CA VAL A 272 3.80 15.02 2.09
C VAL A 272 5.16 15.04 2.82
N ASP A 273 5.29 15.79 3.91
CA ASP A 273 6.54 15.89 4.68
C ASP A 273 6.99 14.54 5.24
N LEU A 274 6.05 13.67 5.58
CA LEU A 274 6.35 12.29 5.95
C LEU A 274 6.78 11.44 4.75
N MET A 275 6.19 11.66 3.56
CA MET A 275 6.43 10.83 2.38
C MET A 275 7.70 11.23 1.61
N LEU A 276 8.02 12.51 1.47
CA LEU A 276 9.18 12.97 0.70
C LEU A 276 10.50 12.27 1.10
N PRO A 277 10.83 12.09 2.40
CA PRO A 277 12.04 11.36 2.81
C PRO A 277 12.03 9.86 2.44
N ARG A 278 10.90 9.32 2.01
CA ARG A 278 10.75 7.91 1.60
C ARG A 278 10.90 7.69 0.10
N LEU A 279 10.91 8.75 -0.71
CA LEU A 279 11.09 8.61 -2.14
C LEU A 279 12.41 7.90 -2.45
N ASN A 280 12.42 7.05 -3.47
CA ASN A 280 13.54 6.19 -3.77
C ASN A 280 13.60 5.84 -5.26
N MET A 281 14.73 5.29 -5.70
CA MET A 281 15.00 4.99 -7.11
C MET A 281 14.30 3.73 -7.61
N ARG A 282 13.62 2.97 -6.74
CA ARG A 282 12.92 1.73 -7.08
C ARG A 282 11.41 1.87 -7.20
N GLY A 283 10.85 3.03 -6.85
CA GLY A 283 9.39 3.20 -6.75
C GLY A 283 8.77 2.38 -5.62
N GLU A 284 9.56 2.00 -4.61
CA GLU A 284 9.09 1.27 -3.42
C GLU A 284 8.19 2.19 -2.59
N GLY A 285 7.07 1.64 -2.12
CA GLY A 285 6.08 2.37 -1.36
C GLY A 285 6.23 2.28 0.15
N PHE A 286 5.10 2.44 0.85
CA PHE A 286 5.03 2.42 2.29
C PHE A 286 5.43 1.04 2.84
N GLU A 287 6.20 0.99 3.93
CA GLU A 287 6.94 -0.19 4.35
C GLU A 287 6.37 -0.90 5.58
N TYR A 288 5.45 -0.27 6.33
CA TYR A 288 4.84 -0.87 7.52
C TYR A 288 3.33 -0.62 7.59
N GLY A 289 2.64 -1.33 8.46
CA GLY A 289 1.19 -1.27 8.61
C GLY A 289 0.46 -2.23 7.66
N ARG A 290 -0.83 -2.07 7.52
CA ARG A 290 -1.66 -2.90 6.64
C ARG A 290 -1.69 -2.39 5.21
N SER A 291 -2.00 -3.29 4.27
CA SER A 291 -2.17 -2.97 2.84
C SER A 291 -0.95 -2.26 2.25
N ILE A 292 0.25 -2.76 2.53
CA ILE A 292 1.50 -2.34 1.90
C ILE A 292 1.74 -3.12 0.59
N GLY A 293 2.92 -3.04 0.00
CA GLY A 293 3.17 -3.57 -1.35
C GLY A 293 2.57 -2.64 -2.40
N THR A 294 1.81 -3.15 -3.36
CA THR A 294 1.18 -2.33 -4.41
C THR A 294 0.35 -1.18 -3.84
N TYR A 295 -0.37 -1.42 -2.77
CA TYR A 295 -1.16 -0.38 -2.09
C TYR A 295 -0.31 0.60 -1.28
N GLY A 296 0.86 0.18 -0.81
CA GLY A 296 1.87 1.07 -0.24
C GLY A 296 2.42 2.03 -1.28
N GLU A 297 2.56 1.56 -2.53
CA GLU A 297 3.03 2.35 -3.67
C GLU A 297 1.96 3.34 -4.15
N THR A 298 0.71 2.90 -4.33
CA THR A 298 -0.38 3.79 -4.77
C THR A 298 -0.73 4.87 -3.74
N ALA A 299 -0.47 4.65 -2.45
CA ALA A 299 -0.63 5.70 -1.44
C ALA A 299 0.26 6.93 -1.73
N PHE A 300 1.47 6.72 -2.25
CA PHE A 300 2.32 7.83 -2.69
C PHE A 300 1.73 8.55 -3.90
N LEU A 301 1.21 7.81 -4.89
CA LEU A 301 0.57 8.42 -6.04
C LEU A 301 -0.59 9.31 -5.60
N GLU A 302 -1.46 8.82 -4.73
CA GLU A 302 -2.63 9.56 -4.28
C GLU A 302 -2.25 10.82 -3.50
N VAL A 303 -1.38 10.73 -2.50
CA VAL A 303 -1.00 11.89 -1.70
C VAL A 303 -0.22 12.92 -2.53
N LEU A 304 0.75 12.47 -3.33
CA LEU A 304 1.62 13.39 -4.08
C LEU A 304 0.88 14.06 -5.23
N THR A 305 -0.02 13.38 -5.93
CA THR A 305 -0.82 14.00 -7.01
C THR A 305 -1.86 14.98 -6.45
N ALA A 306 -2.53 14.64 -5.34
CA ALA A 306 -3.42 15.57 -4.67
C ALA A 306 -2.67 16.83 -4.22
N ALA A 307 -1.51 16.66 -3.60
CA ALA A 307 -0.67 17.77 -3.13
C ALA A 307 -0.16 18.64 -4.29
N ALA A 308 0.21 18.03 -5.41
CA ALA A 308 0.60 18.75 -6.62
C ALA A 308 -0.57 19.55 -7.23
N LYS A 309 -1.77 18.96 -7.30
CA LYS A 309 -2.97 19.58 -7.87
C LYS A 309 -3.51 20.71 -7.01
N LEU A 310 -3.36 20.61 -5.70
CA LEU A 310 -3.83 21.61 -4.74
C LEU A 310 -2.73 22.65 -4.36
N ASP A 311 -1.62 22.70 -5.10
CA ASP A 311 -0.49 23.62 -4.88
C ASP A 311 0.08 23.56 -3.45
N VAL A 312 0.21 22.34 -2.90
CA VAL A 312 0.82 22.06 -1.59
C VAL A 312 2.32 21.79 -1.72
N LEU A 313 2.78 21.38 -2.90
CA LEU A 313 4.18 21.13 -3.21
C LEU A 313 4.88 22.38 -3.73
N THR A 314 6.16 22.55 -3.37
CA THR A 314 7.03 23.51 -4.07
C THR A 314 7.26 23.07 -5.53
N PRO A 315 7.71 23.94 -6.44
CA PRO A 315 8.01 23.55 -7.81
C PRO A 315 9.03 22.40 -7.93
N GLU A 316 10.09 22.41 -7.10
CA GLU A 316 11.07 21.32 -7.06
C GLU A 316 10.43 20.02 -6.57
N GLU A 317 9.71 20.05 -5.45
CA GLU A 317 9.01 18.88 -4.92
C GLU A 317 8.00 18.31 -5.91
N LYS A 318 7.27 19.15 -6.64
CA LYS A 318 6.33 18.74 -7.69
C LYS A 318 7.05 17.96 -8.80
N THR A 319 8.19 18.45 -9.26
CA THR A 319 9.02 17.77 -10.27
C THR A 319 9.55 16.43 -9.76
N MET A 320 10.02 16.37 -8.52
CA MET A 320 10.56 15.15 -7.93
C MET A 320 9.46 14.14 -7.58
N ALA A 321 8.29 14.61 -7.15
CA ALA A 321 7.11 13.76 -6.93
C ALA A 321 6.64 13.11 -8.24
N TYR A 322 6.64 13.85 -9.36
CA TYR A 322 6.38 13.28 -10.69
C TYR A 322 7.44 12.24 -11.08
N ALA A 323 8.72 12.55 -10.87
CA ALA A 323 9.81 11.61 -11.17
C ALA A 323 9.71 10.30 -10.37
N PHE A 324 9.22 10.38 -9.14
CA PHE A 324 8.92 9.20 -8.33
C PHE A 324 7.67 8.46 -8.84
N SER A 325 6.59 9.19 -9.15
CA SER A 325 5.34 8.60 -9.66
C SER A 325 5.57 7.78 -10.95
N ALA A 326 6.42 8.26 -11.85
CA ALA A 326 6.81 7.52 -13.03
C ALA A 326 7.54 6.20 -12.71
N ARG A 327 8.38 6.19 -11.65
CA ARG A 327 9.04 4.96 -11.17
C ARG A 327 8.07 3.99 -10.53
N VAL A 328 7.10 4.48 -9.79
CA VAL A 328 6.02 3.66 -9.22
C VAL A 328 5.21 2.98 -10.33
N ALA A 329 4.84 3.72 -11.38
CA ALA A 329 4.13 3.16 -12.54
C ALA A 329 4.98 2.09 -13.28
N ALA A 330 6.27 2.37 -13.51
CA ALA A 330 7.18 1.40 -14.10
C ALA A 330 7.30 0.13 -13.24
N ARG A 331 7.45 0.30 -11.92
CA ARG A 331 7.52 -0.81 -10.96
C ARG A 331 6.24 -1.66 -10.96
N TYR A 332 5.07 -1.03 -11.05
CA TYR A 332 3.81 -1.78 -11.13
C TYR A 332 3.82 -2.77 -12.29
N MET A 333 4.24 -2.33 -13.47
CA MET A 333 4.29 -3.16 -14.67
C MET A 333 5.45 -4.16 -14.68
N ASP A 334 6.59 -3.83 -14.06
CA ASP A 334 7.77 -4.70 -14.08
C ASP A 334 7.78 -5.71 -12.93
N PHE A 335 7.28 -5.34 -11.75
CA PHE A 335 7.41 -6.13 -10.53
C PHE A 335 6.09 -6.79 -10.11
N TRP A 336 4.96 -6.09 -10.19
CA TRP A 336 3.67 -6.59 -9.72
C TRP A 336 2.84 -7.26 -10.81
N PHE A 337 2.95 -6.82 -12.05
CA PHE A 337 2.21 -7.42 -13.16
C PHE A 337 2.93 -8.66 -13.70
N ASP A 338 2.22 -9.77 -13.88
CA ASP A 338 2.73 -10.98 -14.52
C ASP A 338 2.21 -11.08 -15.97
N PRO A 339 3.09 -10.95 -16.98
CA PRO A 339 2.67 -11.02 -18.38
C PRO A 339 2.20 -12.41 -18.80
N GLY A 340 2.69 -13.48 -18.19
CA GLY A 340 2.25 -14.85 -18.45
C GLY A 340 0.84 -15.13 -17.95
N MET A 341 0.51 -14.54 -16.80
CA MET A 341 -0.82 -14.62 -16.20
C MET A 341 -1.79 -13.56 -16.78
N GLY A 342 -1.26 -12.49 -17.39
CA GLY A 342 -2.04 -11.33 -17.84
C GLY A 342 -2.67 -10.53 -16.69
N SER A 343 -2.12 -10.61 -15.49
CA SER A 343 -2.71 -10.09 -14.25
C SER A 343 -1.66 -9.59 -13.29
N VAL A 344 -2.08 -8.72 -12.37
CA VAL A 344 -1.26 -8.40 -11.20
C VAL A 344 -1.02 -9.66 -10.37
N ASP A 345 0.22 -9.85 -9.94
CA ASP A 345 0.65 -10.97 -9.11
C ASP A 345 1.06 -10.49 -7.72
N MET A 346 0.09 -10.47 -6.79
CA MET A 346 0.32 -10.17 -5.38
C MET A 346 0.41 -11.43 -4.51
N TRP A 347 0.11 -12.60 -5.06
CA TRP A 347 -0.13 -13.83 -4.30
C TRP A 347 0.80 -14.98 -4.67
N ALA A 348 1.13 -15.13 -5.93
CA ALA A 348 2.12 -16.10 -6.39
C ALA A 348 3.53 -15.65 -5.98
N HIS A 349 4.48 -16.56 -6.01
CA HIS A 349 5.88 -16.32 -5.61
C HIS A 349 6.03 -15.66 -4.22
N GLY A 350 5.05 -15.88 -3.35
CA GLY A 350 5.06 -15.41 -1.97
C GLY A 350 4.66 -13.95 -1.76
N ARG A 351 4.35 -13.18 -2.82
CA ARG A 351 3.89 -11.81 -2.67
C ARG A 351 2.48 -11.76 -2.08
N ARG A 352 2.25 -10.81 -1.19
CA ARG A 352 0.92 -10.49 -0.64
C ARG A 352 0.95 -9.13 0.07
N THR A 353 -0.21 -8.52 0.26
CA THR A 353 -0.32 -7.24 0.97
C THR A 353 -0.82 -7.45 2.41
N ASP A 354 -1.95 -8.13 2.57
CA ASP A 354 -2.54 -8.56 3.83
C ASP A 354 -3.56 -9.70 3.56
N ALA A 355 -4.12 -10.28 4.60
CA ALA A 355 -5.08 -11.37 4.48
C ALA A 355 -6.41 -10.94 3.84
N TYR A 356 -6.78 -9.66 3.97
CA TYR A 356 -8.01 -9.11 3.43
C TYR A 356 -7.99 -9.02 1.89
N ARG A 357 -6.81 -8.79 1.29
CA ARG A 357 -6.61 -8.68 -0.16
C ARG A 357 -6.19 -10.02 -0.75
N GLY A 358 -7.04 -11.03 -0.54
CA GLY A 358 -6.81 -12.38 -1.04
C GLY A 358 -6.98 -12.50 -2.56
N LYS A 359 -6.45 -13.59 -3.13
CA LYS A 359 -6.49 -13.91 -4.57
C LYS A 359 -7.92 -14.00 -5.13
N HIS A 360 -8.92 -14.28 -4.28
CA HIS A 360 -10.33 -14.27 -4.65
C HIS A 360 -10.80 -12.94 -5.26
N ARG A 361 -10.06 -11.85 -5.07
CA ARG A 361 -10.34 -10.52 -5.61
C ARG A 361 -9.55 -10.17 -6.87
N ILE A 362 -8.92 -11.16 -7.51
CA ILE A 362 -7.93 -10.92 -8.57
C ILE A 362 -8.40 -9.98 -9.69
N LEU A 363 -9.60 -10.16 -10.24
CA LEU A 363 -10.12 -9.24 -11.26
C LEU A 363 -10.33 -7.84 -10.71
N GLY A 364 -11.01 -7.74 -9.55
CA GLY A 364 -11.25 -6.46 -8.91
C GLY A 364 -9.97 -5.72 -8.52
N GLU A 365 -8.93 -6.43 -8.08
CA GLU A 365 -7.64 -5.82 -7.75
C GLU A 365 -6.92 -5.27 -8.99
N ASN A 366 -6.95 -5.98 -10.13
CA ASN A 366 -6.42 -5.46 -11.40
C ASN A 366 -7.09 -4.15 -11.80
N LEU A 367 -8.42 -4.10 -11.73
CA LEU A 367 -9.20 -2.94 -12.17
C LEU A 367 -9.08 -1.76 -11.20
N SER A 368 -9.14 -2.01 -9.89
CA SER A 368 -9.06 -0.94 -8.88
C SER A 368 -7.65 -0.35 -8.74
N LEU A 369 -6.60 -1.17 -8.86
CA LEU A 369 -5.23 -0.66 -8.90
C LEU A 369 -4.96 0.05 -10.23
N GLY A 370 -5.34 -0.55 -11.36
CA GLY A 370 -5.22 0.07 -12.68
C GLY A 370 -5.83 1.47 -12.70
N ARG A 371 -7.03 1.61 -12.14
CA ARG A 371 -7.69 2.91 -11.98
C ARG A 371 -6.79 3.95 -11.29
N GLN A 372 -6.11 3.59 -10.19
CA GLN A 372 -5.29 4.55 -9.45
C GLN A 372 -4.13 5.09 -10.30
N TYR A 373 -3.50 4.25 -11.11
CA TYR A 373 -2.46 4.68 -12.05
C TYR A 373 -3.00 5.56 -13.18
N ILE A 374 -4.16 5.19 -13.75
CA ILE A 374 -4.76 5.93 -14.86
C ILE A 374 -5.14 7.34 -14.40
N TYR A 375 -5.88 7.46 -13.30
CA TYR A 375 -6.38 8.76 -12.86
C TYR A 375 -5.27 9.66 -12.30
N THR A 376 -4.28 9.11 -11.61
CA THR A 376 -3.13 9.91 -11.14
C THR A 376 -2.25 10.37 -12.30
N SER A 377 -2.10 9.54 -13.35
CA SER A 377 -1.45 9.95 -14.60
C SER A 377 -2.20 11.08 -15.29
N ALA A 378 -3.53 11.01 -15.35
CA ALA A 378 -4.35 12.09 -15.91
C ALA A 378 -4.14 13.42 -15.17
N ILE A 379 -4.07 13.41 -13.83
CA ILE A 379 -3.77 14.61 -13.05
C ILE A 379 -2.37 15.15 -13.38
N TRP A 380 -1.35 14.29 -13.49
CA TRP A 380 -0.01 14.74 -13.91
C TRP A 380 -0.03 15.35 -15.32
N ASN A 381 -0.82 14.78 -16.26
CA ASN A 381 -0.98 15.34 -17.61
C ASN A 381 -1.60 16.74 -17.57
N GLU A 382 -2.66 16.94 -16.77
CA GLU A 382 -3.29 18.26 -16.56
C GLU A 382 -2.33 19.29 -15.93
N LEU A 383 -1.41 18.84 -15.09
CA LEU A 383 -0.36 19.67 -14.49
C LEU A 383 0.80 19.96 -15.45
N GLY A 384 0.71 19.51 -16.71
CA GLY A 384 1.67 19.76 -17.76
C GLY A 384 2.86 18.79 -17.78
N PHE A 385 2.73 17.60 -17.20
CA PHE A 385 3.77 16.56 -17.24
C PHE A 385 3.53 15.47 -18.29
N LYS A 386 2.52 15.63 -19.16
CA LYS A 386 2.32 14.71 -20.29
C LYS A 386 3.57 14.62 -21.15
N ASP A 387 4.03 13.41 -21.44
CA ASP A 387 5.24 13.08 -22.21
C ASP A 387 6.55 13.67 -21.66
N LYS A 388 6.54 14.26 -20.47
CA LYS A 388 7.76 14.75 -19.85
C LYS A 388 8.58 13.59 -19.28
N VAL A 389 9.82 13.52 -19.71
CA VAL A 389 10.80 12.60 -19.11
C VAL A 389 11.02 12.99 -17.64
N PRO A 390 10.98 12.02 -16.72
CA PRO A 390 11.30 12.27 -15.32
C PRO A 390 12.68 12.92 -15.15
N ASP A 391 12.77 13.88 -14.23
CA ASP A 391 13.97 14.67 -14.03
C ASP A 391 15.19 13.78 -13.73
N PRO A 392 16.29 13.90 -14.49
CA PRO A 392 17.51 13.13 -14.28
C PRO A 392 18.22 13.48 -12.96
N GLY A 393 17.97 14.66 -12.40
CA GLY A 393 18.49 15.10 -11.11
C GLY A 393 17.85 14.45 -9.91
N PHE A 394 16.84 13.57 -10.10
CA PHE A 394 16.12 12.92 -9.01
C PHE A 394 17.03 12.21 -8.01
N SER A 395 18.04 11.45 -8.46
CA SER A 395 18.99 10.78 -7.57
C SER A 395 19.79 11.77 -6.73
N ALA A 396 20.29 12.85 -7.33
CA ALA A 396 21.03 13.89 -6.63
C ALA A 396 20.14 14.65 -5.61
N TRP A 397 18.87 14.86 -5.95
CA TRP A 397 17.90 15.44 -5.03
C TRP A 397 17.66 14.51 -3.82
N LEU A 398 17.49 13.21 -4.04
CA LEU A 398 17.36 12.23 -2.98
C LEU A 398 18.56 12.26 -1.99
N ASP A 399 19.78 12.49 -2.49
CA ASP A 399 20.99 12.55 -1.65
C ASP A 399 21.04 13.82 -0.78
N ARG A 400 20.31 14.89 -1.16
CA ARG A 400 20.16 16.12 -0.38
C ARG A 400 19.11 16.03 0.73
N LEU A 401 18.20 15.05 0.66
CA LEU A 401 17.17 14.88 1.68
C LEU A 401 17.77 14.59 3.06
N PRO A 402 17.07 14.97 4.14
CA PRO A 402 17.52 14.68 5.50
C PRO A 402 17.82 13.20 5.71
N LYS A 403 18.97 12.87 6.28
CA LYS A 403 19.35 11.49 6.62
C LYS A 403 18.45 10.87 7.69
N ARG A 404 17.82 11.71 8.50
CA ARG A 404 16.89 11.31 9.56
C ARG A 404 15.74 12.31 9.63
N THR A 405 14.52 11.79 9.70
CA THR A 405 13.31 12.55 10.06
C THR A 405 12.59 11.86 11.20
N VAL A 406 11.91 12.65 12.02
CA VAL A 406 11.07 12.17 13.12
C VAL A 406 9.69 12.80 12.93
N THR A 407 8.71 11.96 12.67
CA THR A 407 7.32 12.41 12.55
C THR A 407 6.54 11.96 13.78
N TRP A 408 6.04 12.91 14.53
CA TRP A 408 5.17 12.67 15.67
C TRP A 408 3.72 12.52 15.20
N PHE A 409 3.03 11.54 15.76
CA PHE A 409 1.60 11.30 15.56
C PHE A 409 0.79 11.70 16.78
N ALA A 410 1.27 11.36 17.98
CA ALA A 410 0.64 11.71 19.25
C ALA A 410 1.65 11.77 20.39
N ARG A 411 1.33 12.58 21.39
CA ARG A 411 2.02 12.63 22.69
C ARG A 411 0.97 12.71 23.79
N GLY A 412 1.16 11.96 24.85
CA GLY A 412 0.20 11.90 25.96
C GLY A 412 0.56 10.80 26.94
N GLN A 413 -0.39 9.94 27.26
CA GLN A 413 -0.14 8.75 28.06
C GLN A 413 0.95 7.89 27.42
N TYR A 414 0.92 7.76 26.08
CA TYR A 414 1.94 7.07 25.29
C TYR A 414 2.40 7.96 24.13
N ASP A 415 3.66 7.82 23.77
CA ASP A 415 4.27 8.48 22.63
C ASP A 415 4.01 7.66 21.34
N ARG A 416 3.66 8.37 20.24
CA ARG A 416 3.45 7.77 18.92
C ARG A 416 4.21 8.57 17.87
N LEU A 417 5.12 7.91 17.18
CA LEU A 417 5.97 8.54 16.15
C LEU A 417 6.53 7.51 15.18
N VAL A 418 7.11 7.99 14.10
CA VAL A 418 7.98 7.19 13.23
C VAL A 418 9.31 7.90 13.04
N VAL A 419 10.40 7.15 13.20
CA VAL A 419 11.75 7.60 12.84
C VAL A 419 12.07 7.02 11.47
N THR A 420 12.31 7.88 10.49
CA THR A 420 12.69 7.49 9.13
C THR A 420 14.13 7.83 8.86
N LEU A 421 14.89 6.87 8.39
CA LEU A 421 16.29 7.02 8.03
C LEU A 421 16.45 6.79 6.52
N ARG A 422 17.25 7.64 5.91
CA ARG A 422 17.83 7.39 4.59
C ARG A 422 19.23 6.87 4.80
N ASP A 423 19.39 5.58 4.65
CA ASP A 423 20.63 4.88 4.95
C ASP A 423 21.34 4.43 3.67
N ARG A 424 22.67 4.44 3.73
CA ARG A 424 23.51 3.84 2.70
C ARG A 424 24.70 3.17 3.40
N ALA A 425 24.66 1.85 3.47
CA ALA A 425 25.80 1.07 3.92
C ALA A 425 26.99 1.28 2.98
N LYS A 426 28.22 1.09 3.46
CA LYS A 426 29.43 1.25 2.65
C LYS A 426 29.40 0.25 1.48
N GLY A 427 29.45 0.77 0.26
CA GLY A 427 29.36 -0.02 -0.97
C GLY A 427 27.96 -0.54 -1.29
N GLY A 428 26.95 -0.17 -0.46
CA GLY A 428 25.57 -0.56 -0.65
C GLY A 428 24.74 0.49 -1.37
N GLU A 429 23.50 0.12 -1.65
CA GLU A 429 22.48 1.01 -2.21
C GLU A 429 21.79 1.81 -1.11
N ALA A 430 21.35 3.02 -1.47
CA ALA A 430 20.51 3.80 -0.59
C ALA A 430 19.17 3.09 -0.33
N ARG A 431 18.75 3.08 0.92
CA ARG A 431 17.48 2.49 1.37
C ARG A 431 16.78 3.35 2.41
N VAL A 432 15.49 3.16 2.52
CA VAL A 432 14.68 3.76 3.58
C VAL A 432 14.51 2.73 4.68
N ILE A 433 14.73 3.15 5.93
CA ILE A 433 14.46 2.35 7.13
C ILE A 433 13.53 3.16 8.01
N SER A 434 12.37 2.61 8.34
CA SER A 434 11.41 3.24 9.24
C SER A 434 11.25 2.43 10.52
N LEU A 435 11.37 3.11 11.65
CA LEU A 435 11.08 2.57 12.97
C LEU A 435 9.79 3.22 13.50
N PRO A 436 8.62 2.59 13.31
CA PRO A 436 7.38 3.05 13.90
C PRO A 436 7.36 2.71 15.39
N ILE A 437 7.01 3.70 16.22
CA ILE A 437 6.68 3.53 17.63
C ILE A 437 5.22 3.96 17.75
N ILE A 438 4.33 3.01 17.57
CA ILE A 438 2.88 3.22 17.53
C ILE A 438 2.22 2.14 18.39
N ASN A 439 0.91 2.26 18.60
CA ASN A 439 0.21 1.18 19.24
C ASN A 439 0.16 -0.01 18.27
N GLY A 440 0.86 -1.06 18.69
CA GLY A 440 1.01 -2.28 17.92
C GLY A 440 -0.07 -3.30 18.27
N GLY A 441 0.36 -4.50 18.33
CA GLY A 441 -0.44 -5.66 18.64
C GLY A 441 -0.73 -6.50 17.42
N GLU A 442 -1.31 -7.64 17.67
CA GLU A 442 -1.72 -8.56 16.64
C GLU A 442 -2.88 -7.96 15.83
N SER A 443 -2.85 -8.15 14.54
CA SER A 443 -3.89 -7.70 13.62
C SER A 443 -4.34 -8.87 12.77
N GLN A 444 -5.60 -8.87 12.36
CA GLN A 444 -6.07 -9.81 11.33
C GLN A 444 -5.32 -9.67 9.98
N HIS A 445 -4.51 -8.62 9.84
CA HIS A 445 -3.69 -8.30 8.68
C HIS A 445 -2.20 -8.56 8.97
N MET A 446 -1.88 -9.71 9.48
CA MET A 446 -0.65 -10.09 10.19
C MET A 446 0.64 -10.01 9.39
N ASN A 447 0.59 -10.09 8.07
CA ASN A 447 1.78 -9.93 7.25
C ASN A 447 2.23 -8.47 7.07
N THR A 448 1.57 -7.55 7.75
CA THR A 448 1.93 -6.13 7.83
C THR A 448 1.82 -5.65 9.29
N PRO A 449 2.67 -6.17 10.18
CA PRO A 449 2.55 -5.91 11.61
C PRO A 449 2.84 -4.46 11.98
N TYR A 450 2.34 -4.06 13.16
CA TYR A 450 2.49 -2.72 13.73
C TYR A 450 3.55 -2.66 14.82
N TYR A 451 4.53 -3.55 14.78
CA TYR A 451 5.53 -3.70 15.84
C TYR A 451 6.56 -2.57 15.82
N PRO A 452 7.11 -2.17 16.98
CA PRO A 452 8.18 -1.19 17.08
C PRO A 452 9.54 -1.81 16.69
N ILE A 453 9.62 -2.25 15.43
CA ILE A 453 10.84 -2.77 14.80
C ILE A 453 11.18 -1.96 13.55
N PRO A 454 12.45 -1.96 13.11
CA PRO A 454 12.79 -1.31 11.84
C PRO A 454 12.17 -2.05 10.67
N PHE A 455 11.59 -1.30 9.72
CA PHE A 455 11.10 -1.81 8.45
C PHE A 455 11.89 -1.21 7.29
N SER A 456 12.19 -2.03 6.30
CA SER A 456 12.85 -1.59 5.06
C SER A 456 12.45 -2.56 3.93
N PRO A 457 11.92 -2.07 2.80
CA PRO A 457 11.47 -2.93 1.72
C PRO A 457 12.56 -3.94 1.28
N GLY A 458 12.16 -5.21 1.14
CA GLY A 458 13.04 -6.31 0.71
C GLY A 458 14.17 -6.68 1.67
N MET A 459 14.26 -6.06 2.85
CA MET A 459 15.27 -6.39 3.86
C MET A 459 14.63 -6.75 5.22
N LEU A 460 13.84 -5.86 5.77
CA LEU A 460 13.15 -6.02 7.04
C LEU A 460 11.67 -5.76 6.81
N GLN A 461 10.88 -6.81 6.82
CA GLN A 461 9.44 -6.74 6.60
C GLN A 461 8.69 -7.59 7.62
N GLY A 462 7.41 -7.27 7.79
CA GLY A 462 6.52 -8.06 8.59
C GLY A 462 6.27 -9.44 7.98
N VAL A 463 6.00 -10.40 8.82
CA VAL A 463 5.57 -11.76 8.48
C VAL A 463 4.17 -11.98 9.02
N ALA A 464 3.44 -12.92 8.46
CA ALA A 464 2.24 -13.42 9.10
C ALA A 464 2.68 -14.13 10.39
N ASP A 465 2.26 -13.61 11.53
CA ASP A 465 2.72 -14.14 12.78
C ASP A 465 1.68 -15.07 13.38
N GLU A 466 1.54 -16.21 12.83
CA GLU A 466 0.81 -17.26 13.52
C GLU A 466 1.49 -17.65 14.84
N ALA A 467 2.68 -17.13 15.07
CA ALA A 467 3.48 -17.54 16.17
C ALA A 467 4.07 -16.41 17.00
N PHE A 468 4.51 -15.27 16.39
CA PHE A 468 5.45 -14.48 17.14
C PHE A 468 5.95 -13.21 16.43
N PRO A 469 5.88 -12.05 17.05
CA PRO A 469 6.48 -10.84 16.53
C PRO A 469 7.99 -11.02 16.34
N GLN A 470 8.49 -10.90 15.12
CA GLN A 470 9.92 -11.01 14.88
C GLN A 470 10.69 -9.80 15.41
N LEU A 471 11.96 -10.01 15.78
CA LEU A 471 12.88 -9.00 16.31
C LEU A 471 12.43 -8.33 17.62
N LEU A 472 11.42 -8.89 18.27
CA LEU A 472 11.01 -8.52 19.63
C LEU A 472 11.27 -9.67 20.61
N PRO A 473 11.93 -9.40 21.74
CA PRO A 473 12.12 -10.45 22.75
C PRO A 473 10.76 -10.87 23.32
N ARG A 474 10.58 -12.17 23.44
CA ARG A 474 9.49 -12.78 24.19
C ARG A 474 10.03 -13.39 25.46
N ILE A 475 9.51 -13.00 26.61
CA ILE A 475 9.79 -13.64 27.89
C ILE A 475 8.62 -14.55 28.26
N THR A 476 8.93 -15.76 28.75
CA THR A 476 7.95 -16.66 29.32
C THR A 476 8.14 -16.69 30.84
N LEU A 477 7.09 -16.41 31.58
CA LEU A 477 7.11 -16.38 33.03
C LEU A 477 6.84 -17.75 33.65
N ALA A 478 6.96 -17.85 34.98
CA ALA A 478 6.76 -19.11 35.72
C ALA A 478 5.33 -19.65 35.60
N ASP A 479 4.35 -18.77 35.49
CA ASP A 479 2.93 -19.10 35.29
C ASP A 479 2.57 -19.47 33.84
N GLY A 480 3.54 -19.41 32.91
CA GLY A 480 3.35 -19.66 31.48
C GLY A 480 2.95 -18.44 30.68
N ALA A 481 2.73 -17.29 31.27
CA ALA A 481 2.43 -16.06 30.53
C ALA A 481 3.60 -15.68 29.62
N GLN A 482 3.28 -15.30 28.38
CA GLN A 482 4.24 -14.85 27.37
C GLN A 482 4.07 -13.36 27.15
N LEU A 483 5.12 -12.59 27.41
CA LEU A 483 5.11 -11.14 27.34
C LEU A 483 6.13 -10.62 26.34
N THR A 484 5.80 -9.51 25.68
CA THR A 484 6.67 -8.85 24.70
C THR A 484 6.48 -7.33 24.72
N PRO A 485 7.51 -6.52 24.40
CA PRO A 485 7.41 -5.05 24.39
C PRO A 485 6.87 -4.52 23.05
N LEU A 486 5.55 -4.67 22.81
CA LEU A 486 4.87 -4.23 21.58
C LEU A 486 4.39 -2.79 21.65
N ALA A 487 3.62 -2.42 22.66
CA ALA A 487 2.97 -1.12 22.80
C ALA A 487 3.46 -0.36 24.04
N TYR A 488 2.75 0.66 24.46
CA TYR A 488 2.93 1.40 25.72
C TYR A 488 4.23 2.21 25.83
N ALA A 489 4.83 2.61 24.68
CA ALA A 489 6.05 3.41 24.67
C ALA A 489 5.83 4.81 25.27
N LYS A 490 6.73 5.20 26.18
CA LYS A 490 6.76 6.49 26.87
C LYS A 490 8.16 7.09 26.82
N ASN A 491 8.26 8.41 27.05
CA ASN A 491 9.53 9.12 27.18
C ASN A 491 10.46 8.91 25.98
N VAL A 492 9.89 8.84 24.76
CA VAL A 492 10.69 8.58 23.56
C VAL A 492 11.66 9.72 23.31
N LYS A 493 12.94 9.39 23.21
CA LYS A 493 14.03 10.31 22.90
C LYS A 493 14.75 9.84 21.65
N VAL A 494 14.82 10.71 20.64
CA VAL A 494 15.55 10.48 19.40
C VAL A 494 16.73 11.44 19.34
N GLY A 495 17.93 10.91 19.17
CA GLY A 495 19.17 11.68 19.13
C GLY A 495 20.21 11.00 18.26
N GLY A 496 21.45 11.49 18.32
CA GLY A 496 22.62 10.96 17.62
C GLY A 496 23.42 12.04 16.88
N ARG A 497 24.62 11.68 16.45
CA ARG A 497 25.53 12.55 15.68
C ARG A 497 25.87 11.90 14.34
N GLY A 498 25.99 12.72 13.30
CA GLY A 498 26.30 12.26 11.95
C GLY A 498 25.28 11.22 11.46
N ALA A 499 25.77 10.09 10.97
CA ALA A 499 24.95 9.00 10.48
C ALA A 499 24.40 8.05 11.57
N ARG A 500 24.81 8.27 12.83
CA ARG A 500 24.32 7.47 13.96
C ARG A 500 23.04 8.06 14.53
N THR A 501 21.99 7.22 14.63
CA THR A 501 20.73 7.55 15.29
C THR A 501 20.54 6.65 16.51
N THR A 502 20.14 7.25 17.62
CA THR A 502 19.77 6.53 18.85
C THR A 502 18.32 6.85 19.18
N VAL A 503 17.52 5.81 19.41
CA VAL A 503 16.12 5.94 19.85
C VAL A 503 16.00 5.21 21.19
N ARG A 504 15.51 5.88 22.22
CA ARG A 504 15.30 5.33 23.56
C ARG A 504 13.89 5.58 24.01
N TYR A 505 13.28 4.60 24.65
CA TYR A 505 11.98 4.75 25.28
C TYR A 505 11.81 3.76 26.43
N ASP A 506 10.86 4.05 27.30
CA ASP A 506 10.47 3.21 28.40
C ASP A 506 9.06 2.65 28.12
N GLN A 507 8.78 1.44 28.64
CA GLN A 507 7.47 0.81 28.68
C GLN A 507 7.23 0.34 30.12
N ASP A 508 6.15 0.80 30.72
CA ASP A 508 5.82 0.47 32.12
C ASP A 508 4.94 -0.76 32.27
N GLN A 509 4.57 -1.34 31.14
CA GLN A 509 3.84 -2.61 31.01
C GLN A 509 4.19 -3.26 29.67
N LEU A 510 3.95 -4.54 29.57
CA LEU A 510 4.19 -5.34 28.37
C LEU A 510 2.88 -5.85 27.80
N ASP A 511 2.95 -6.38 26.60
CA ASP A 511 1.84 -7.04 25.95
C ASP A 511 1.88 -8.54 26.22
N ARG A 512 0.76 -9.10 26.66
CA ARG A 512 0.56 -10.54 26.73
C ARG A 512 0.20 -11.06 25.35
N LEU A 513 0.98 -12.02 24.85
CA LEU A 513 0.74 -12.67 23.56
C LEU A 513 -0.48 -13.59 23.60
N GLY A 514 -1.10 -13.78 22.43
CA GLY A 514 -2.26 -14.67 22.23
C GLY A 514 -3.58 -13.95 21.98
N GLY A 515 -3.58 -12.60 21.93
CA GLY A 515 -4.75 -11.78 21.62
C GLY A 515 -4.61 -11.02 20.31
N LYS A 516 -5.72 -10.52 19.74
CA LYS A 516 -5.73 -9.68 18.53
C LYS A 516 -5.42 -8.22 18.81
N ALA A 517 -5.47 -7.80 20.05
CA ALA A 517 -5.14 -6.46 20.51
C ALA A 517 -4.16 -6.54 21.68
N PRO A 518 -3.38 -5.49 21.95
CA PRO A 518 -2.51 -5.45 23.11
C PRO A 518 -3.30 -5.70 24.41
N VAL A 519 -2.85 -6.68 25.20
CA VAL A 519 -3.37 -6.95 26.55
C VAL A 519 -2.26 -6.63 27.54
N ALA A 520 -2.46 -5.59 28.33
CA ALA A 520 -1.47 -5.10 29.25
C ALA A 520 -1.15 -6.11 30.37
N ASP A 521 0.15 -6.26 30.65
CA ASP A 521 0.67 -6.98 31.81
C ASP A 521 1.72 -6.08 32.48
N ASP A 522 1.47 -5.67 33.70
CA ASP A 522 2.24 -4.65 34.42
C ASP A 522 3.35 -5.21 35.32
N ARG A 523 3.59 -6.53 35.31
CA ARG A 523 4.63 -7.17 36.14
C ARG A 523 6.05 -6.72 35.82
N PHE A 524 6.28 -6.25 34.59
CA PHE A 524 7.59 -5.80 34.14
C PHE A 524 7.53 -4.41 33.51
N SER A 525 8.61 -3.68 33.67
CA SER A 525 8.93 -2.52 32.84
C SER A 525 10.09 -2.85 31.90
N VAL A 526 10.14 -2.18 30.75
CA VAL A 526 11.25 -2.34 29.80
C VAL A 526 11.80 -0.99 29.39
N ARG A 527 13.13 -0.89 29.36
CA ARG A 527 13.83 0.19 28.68
C ARG A 527 14.44 -0.31 27.37
N THR A 528 13.96 0.23 26.27
CA THR A 528 14.45 -0.10 24.93
C THR A 528 15.41 0.97 24.41
N THR A 529 16.50 0.53 23.79
CA THR A 529 17.45 1.38 23.08
C THR A 529 17.74 0.81 21.70
N TYR A 530 17.45 1.58 20.65
CA TYR A 530 17.95 1.35 19.31
C TYR A 530 19.18 2.20 19.01
N VAL A 531 20.13 1.61 18.30
CA VAL A 531 21.24 2.30 17.67
C VAL A 531 21.24 1.89 16.19
N LEU A 532 21.01 2.86 15.32
CA LEU A 532 20.98 2.67 13.87
C LEU A 532 22.15 3.43 13.27
N GLU A 533 22.97 2.72 12.52
CA GLU A 533 24.17 3.22 11.83
C GLU A 533 24.18 2.63 10.42
N PRO A 534 24.82 3.27 9.44
CA PRO A 534 24.94 2.70 8.10
C PRO A 534 25.45 1.27 8.13
N GLY A 535 24.64 0.34 7.58
CA GLY A 535 24.97 -1.08 7.54
C GLY A 535 24.77 -1.84 8.86
N ARG A 536 24.26 -1.19 9.91
CA ARG A 536 24.11 -1.84 11.22
C ARG A 536 22.91 -1.32 12.02
N ILE A 537 22.10 -2.22 12.54
CA ILE A 537 21.03 -1.93 13.47
C ILE A 537 21.25 -2.77 14.73
N ARG A 538 21.19 -2.13 15.91
CA ARG A 538 21.23 -2.80 17.21
C ARG A 538 20.03 -2.40 18.04
N ARG A 539 19.45 -3.38 18.74
CA ARG A 539 18.45 -3.16 19.78
C ARG A 539 18.93 -3.76 21.10
N THR A 540 18.61 -3.09 22.19
CA THR A 540 18.83 -3.57 23.57
C THR A 540 17.59 -3.30 24.39
N ASP A 541 17.05 -4.31 25.04
CA ASP A 541 15.93 -4.27 25.95
C ASP A 541 16.41 -4.67 27.35
N VAL A 542 16.08 -3.86 28.35
CA VAL A 542 16.34 -4.15 29.77
C VAL A 542 14.98 -4.36 30.43
N PHE A 543 14.67 -5.61 30.74
CA PHE A 543 13.45 -6.02 31.45
C PHE A 543 13.70 -5.93 32.95
N THR A 544 12.86 -5.21 33.65
CA THR A 544 12.97 -5.02 35.11
C THR A 544 11.66 -5.44 35.76
N PRO A 545 11.66 -6.46 36.64
CA PRO A 545 10.47 -6.82 37.40
C PRO A 545 10.07 -5.67 38.34
N LYS A 546 8.78 -5.42 38.47
CA LYS A 546 8.29 -4.38 39.37
C LYS A 546 8.42 -4.79 40.85
N PRO A 547 8.54 -3.82 41.77
CA PRO A 547 8.55 -4.08 43.19
C PRO A 547 7.25 -4.77 43.67
N GLY A 548 7.36 -5.62 44.67
CA GLY A 548 6.20 -6.28 45.31
C GLY A 548 5.78 -7.60 44.67
N LEU A 549 6.37 -7.98 43.55
CA LEU A 549 6.11 -9.31 42.95
C LEU A 549 6.66 -10.44 43.84
N SER A 550 5.90 -11.53 43.98
CA SER A 550 6.40 -12.77 44.56
C SER A 550 7.56 -13.32 43.71
N LYS A 551 8.37 -14.20 44.30
CA LYS A 551 9.48 -14.86 43.60
C LYS A 551 9.02 -15.63 42.36
N ALA A 552 7.81 -16.14 42.35
CA ALA A 552 7.23 -16.88 41.23
C ALA A 552 6.76 -15.92 40.13
N GLU A 553 6.09 -14.82 40.46
CA GLU A 553 5.57 -13.84 39.51
C GLU A 553 6.66 -13.06 38.78
N GLY A 554 7.78 -12.75 39.46
CA GLY A 554 8.93 -12.09 38.89
C GLY A 554 9.96 -13.03 38.24
N ALA A 555 9.71 -14.34 38.15
CA ALA A 555 10.65 -15.30 37.58
C ALA A 555 10.44 -15.47 36.06
N ILE A 556 11.47 -15.13 35.29
CA ILE A 556 11.52 -15.38 33.84
C ILE A 556 12.11 -16.77 33.62
N LYS A 557 11.34 -17.68 33.02
CA LYS A 557 11.78 -19.03 32.64
C LYS A 557 12.66 -19.03 31.41
N THR A 558 12.14 -18.43 30.31
CA THR A 558 12.82 -18.43 29.02
C THR A 558 12.74 -17.06 28.36
N VAL A 559 13.72 -16.81 27.52
CA VAL A 559 13.74 -15.69 26.57
C VAL A 559 13.87 -16.25 25.17
N GLU A 560 13.06 -15.76 24.25
CA GLU A 560 13.07 -16.17 22.84
C GLU A 560 13.06 -14.96 21.93
N LEU A 561 13.63 -15.13 20.75
CA LEU A 561 13.67 -14.15 19.67
C LEU A 561 13.64 -14.85 18.32
N ALA A 562 12.92 -14.31 17.34
CA ALA A 562 12.88 -14.83 15.98
C ALA A 562 13.27 -13.74 14.96
N PHE A 563 13.89 -14.17 13.88
CA PHE A 563 14.21 -13.32 12.74
C PHE A 563 14.03 -14.11 11.44
N ALA A 564 13.03 -13.75 10.66
CA ALA A 564 12.83 -14.24 9.30
C ALA A 564 13.46 -13.28 8.29
N SER A 565 14.12 -13.79 7.26
CA SER A 565 14.91 -12.98 6.33
C SER A 565 14.78 -13.48 4.88
N PHE A 566 14.93 -12.53 3.93
CA PHE A 566 15.17 -12.82 2.51
C PHE A 566 16.60 -13.29 2.25
N SER A 567 17.51 -13.15 3.23
CA SER A 567 18.89 -13.60 3.12
C SER A 567 18.99 -15.09 3.40
N GLY A 568 19.78 -15.78 2.61
CA GLY A 568 19.91 -17.25 2.65
C GLY A 568 21.37 -17.72 2.80
N LYS A 569 21.59 -19.04 2.61
CA LYS A 569 22.87 -19.70 2.85
C LYS A 569 23.42 -19.40 4.24
N ALA A 570 22.54 -19.56 5.24
CA ALA A 570 22.83 -19.19 6.62
C ALA A 570 23.73 -20.21 7.31
N VAL A 571 24.73 -19.73 8.05
CA VAL A 571 25.58 -20.52 8.95
C VAL A 571 25.48 -19.93 10.33
N THR A 572 24.99 -20.73 11.29
CA THR A 572 24.79 -20.32 12.68
C THR A 572 25.78 -21.01 13.61
N ARG A 573 26.42 -20.22 14.49
CA ARG A 573 27.28 -20.71 15.58
C ARG A 573 26.97 -19.92 16.85
N GLY A 574 26.51 -20.63 17.90
CA GLY A 574 26.07 -19.97 19.13
C GLY A 574 24.96 -18.95 18.89
N GLY A 575 25.14 -17.72 19.33
CA GLY A 575 24.20 -16.61 19.15
C GLY A 575 24.39 -15.80 17.85
N ALA A 576 25.16 -16.28 16.88
CA ALA A 576 25.50 -15.54 15.64
C ALA A 576 25.18 -16.35 14.38
N THR A 577 24.48 -15.69 13.44
CA THR A 577 24.18 -16.22 12.10
C THR A 577 24.82 -15.31 11.05
N ARG A 578 25.54 -15.91 10.08
CA ARG A 578 26.04 -15.25 8.87
C ARG A 578 25.23 -15.72 7.68
N PHE A 579 24.90 -14.80 6.78
CA PHE A 579 24.18 -15.08 5.55
C PHE A 579 25.13 -14.94 4.34
N GLY A 580 25.07 -15.90 3.42
CA GLY A 580 25.88 -15.91 2.20
C GLY A 580 25.21 -15.19 1.03
N THR A 581 23.89 -14.97 1.07
CA THR A 581 23.11 -14.29 0.01
C THR A 581 22.12 -13.33 0.64
N GLY A 582 21.66 -12.35 -0.15
CA GLY A 582 20.69 -11.33 0.30
C GLY A 582 21.36 -10.09 0.90
N ASP A 583 20.53 -9.17 1.39
CA ASP A 583 20.99 -7.87 1.89
C ASP A 583 21.46 -7.91 3.35
N VAL A 584 20.84 -8.73 4.19
CA VAL A 584 21.33 -8.97 5.54
C VAL A 584 22.54 -9.91 5.47
N THR A 585 23.64 -9.49 6.04
CA THR A 585 24.91 -10.23 6.06
C THR A 585 25.16 -10.96 7.38
N GLY A 586 24.54 -10.48 8.46
CA GLY A 586 24.69 -11.08 9.78
C GLY A 586 23.57 -10.72 10.74
N PHE A 587 23.26 -11.65 11.62
CA PHE A 587 22.37 -11.49 12.76
C PHE A 587 23.02 -12.07 14.01
N LYS A 588 23.06 -11.31 15.08
CA LYS A 588 23.71 -11.73 16.34
C LYS A 588 22.83 -11.38 17.52
N VAL A 589 22.68 -12.34 18.43
CA VAL A 589 21.99 -12.17 19.73
C VAL A 589 22.98 -12.47 20.85
N ARG A 590 22.98 -11.68 21.91
CA ARG A 590 23.83 -11.88 23.07
C ARG A 590 23.09 -12.70 24.12
N GLY A 591 23.78 -13.69 24.69
CA GLY A 591 23.26 -14.49 25.81
C GLY A 591 22.23 -15.56 25.43
N LEU A 592 21.92 -15.74 24.13
CA LEU A 592 21.02 -16.77 23.64
C LEU A 592 21.72 -17.66 22.61
N SER A 593 21.30 -18.92 22.54
CA SER A 593 21.71 -19.85 21.47
C SER A 593 20.72 -19.75 20.32
N CYS A 594 21.24 -19.73 19.10
CA CYS A 594 20.43 -19.63 17.88
C CYS A 594 20.53 -20.87 17.01
N SER A 595 19.45 -21.17 16.31
CA SER A 595 19.40 -22.10 15.19
C SER A 595 18.75 -21.42 13.99
N THR A 596 19.20 -21.79 12.78
CA THR A 596 18.62 -21.26 11.55
C THR A 596 18.23 -22.41 10.63
N ARG A 597 17.03 -22.33 10.09
CA ARG A 597 16.55 -23.24 9.04
C ARG A 597 16.24 -22.48 7.76
N ALA A 598 16.36 -23.15 6.63
CA ALA A 598 15.80 -22.67 5.37
C ALA A 598 14.27 -22.70 5.42
N LEU A 599 13.66 -21.76 4.71
CA LEU A 599 12.21 -21.70 4.49
C LEU A 599 11.91 -22.13 3.06
N ALA A 600 10.94 -23.03 2.90
CA ALA A 600 10.48 -23.54 1.61
C ALA A 600 9.12 -22.92 1.28
N ASP A 601 9.08 -21.61 1.02
CA ASP A 601 7.85 -20.83 0.68
C ASP A 601 6.66 -21.12 1.64
N GLU A 602 6.93 -21.07 2.93
CA GLU A 602 5.91 -21.25 3.95
C GLU A 602 4.99 -20.02 4.03
N LYS A 603 3.68 -20.24 4.01
CA LYS A 603 2.64 -19.18 4.03
C LYS A 603 2.85 -18.16 5.16
N ALA A 604 3.25 -18.62 6.36
CA ALA A 604 3.51 -17.76 7.52
C ALA A 604 4.68 -16.78 7.33
N TYR A 605 5.60 -17.06 6.40
CA TYR A 605 6.80 -16.25 6.13
C TYR A 605 6.78 -15.58 4.75
N ARG A 606 5.61 -15.39 4.19
CA ARG A 606 5.40 -14.57 3.00
C ARG A 606 5.22 -13.12 3.39
N SER A 607 5.83 -12.24 2.65
CA SER A 607 5.74 -10.78 2.80
C SER A 607 5.15 -10.12 1.56
N PRO A 608 4.88 -8.81 1.60
CA PRO A 608 4.40 -8.09 0.41
C PRO A 608 5.27 -8.23 -0.82
N THR A 609 6.59 -8.40 -0.69
CA THR A 609 7.50 -8.44 -1.83
C THR A 609 7.99 -9.85 -2.19
N GLY A 610 7.68 -10.86 -1.39
CA GLY A 610 8.05 -12.24 -1.66
C GLY A 610 8.11 -13.12 -0.43
N ALA A 611 8.42 -14.40 -0.63
CA ALA A 611 8.66 -15.34 0.46
C ALA A 611 10.06 -15.12 1.08
N MET A 612 10.14 -15.19 2.40
CA MET A 612 11.41 -15.20 3.10
C MET A 612 12.09 -16.56 2.95
N THR A 613 13.41 -16.58 2.98
CA THR A 613 14.22 -17.76 2.65
C THR A 613 14.86 -18.44 3.86
N SER A 614 14.88 -17.76 5.01
CA SER A 614 15.46 -18.30 6.23
C SER A 614 14.73 -17.82 7.48
N LEU A 615 14.72 -18.65 8.53
CA LEU A 615 14.23 -18.34 9.85
C LEU A 615 15.29 -18.68 10.89
N THR A 616 15.77 -17.67 11.60
CA THR A 616 16.64 -17.82 12.77
C THR A 616 15.79 -17.71 14.04
N ARG A 617 15.86 -18.71 14.90
CA ARG A 617 15.27 -18.68 16.24
C ARG A 617 16.37 -18.73 17.27
N CYS A 618 16.29 -17.86 18.26
CA CYS A 618 17.22 -17.81 19.39
C CYS A 618 16.43 -17.98 20.68
N GLY A 619 16.99 -18.73 21.61
CA GLY A 619 16.35 -18.95 22.91
C GLY A 619 17.33 -19.39 23.98
N GLY A 620 16.93 -19.24 25.22
CA GLY A 620 17.69 -19.68 26.39
C GLY A 620 16.87 -19.64 27.67
N ALA A 621 17.26 -20.46 28.62
CA ALA A 621 16.75 -20.38 29.99
C ALA A 621 17.30 -19.13 30.66
N ALA A 622 16.40 -18.32 31.24
CA ALA A 622 16.85 -17.11 31.94
C ALA A 622 17.14 -17.36 33.41
N GLY A 623 16.33 -18.15 34.11
CA GLY A 623 16.49 -18.48 35.56
C GLY A 623 16.63 -17.24 36.44
N ALA A 624 16.33 -16.08 35.94
CA ALA A 624 16.67 -14.81 36.54
C ALA A 624 15.54 -14.25 37.40
N ARG A 625 15.92 -13.71 38.56
CA ARG A 625 15.03 -13.04 39.51
C ARG A 625 15.29 -11.53 39.60
N GLY A 626 15.95 -10.95 38.62
CA GLY A 626 16.33 -9.55 38.56
C GLY A 626 16.25 -9.01 37.15
N PRO A 627 16.74 -7.81 36.90
CA PRO A 627 16.79 -7.23 35.56
C PRO A 627 17.56 -8.13 34.59
N ILE A 628 16.96 -8.40 33.43
CA ILE A 628 17.64 -9.10 32.34
C ILE A 628 17.82 -8.17 31.13
N THR A 629 18.91 -8.37 30.42
CA THR A 629 19.19 -7.62 29.20
C THR A 629 19.20 -8.55 28.00
N VAL A 630 18.38 -8.21 27.01
CA VAL A 630 18.38 -8.88 25.70
C VAL A 630 18.90 -7.90 24.67
N SER A 631 19.86 -8.32 23.85
CA SER A 631 20.41 -7.47 22.79
C SER A 631 20.63 -8.24 21.51
N TRP A 632 20.22 -7.64 20.39
CA TRP A 632 20.52 -8.17 19.06
C TRP A 632 21.11 -7.11 18.13
N GLU A 633 21.79 -7.57 17.11
CA GLU A 633 22.41 -6.77 16.08
C GLU A 633 22.17 -7.40 14.70
N ILE A 634 21.78 -6.58 13.73
CA ILE A 634 21.70 -6.90 12.31
C ILE A 634 22.78 -6.12 11.57
N ASN A 635 23.56 -6.81 10.72
CA ASN A 635 24.48 -6.20 9.76
C ASN A 635 23.94 -6.42 8.35
N TYR A 636 24.02 -5.39 7.49
CA TYR A 636 23.48 -5.41 6.13
C TYR A 636 24.35 -4.56 5.18
N LYS A 637 24.15 -4.74 3.86
CA LYS A 637 24.85 -4.04 2.78
C LYS A 637 23.90 -3.13 1.96
#